data_758082ffcd2fadbe8286db100a0b5eac
#
_entry.id   758082ffcd2fadbe8286db100a0b5eac
#
_cell.length_a   1.000
_cell.length_b   1.000
_cell.length_c   1.000
_cell.angle_alpha   90.00
_cell.angle_beta   90.00
_cell.angle_gamma   90.00
#
_symmetry.space_group_name_H-M   'P 1'
#
loop_
_entity.id
_entity.type
_entity.pdbx_description
1 polymer ?
#
loop_
_entity_poly.entity_id
_entity_poly.type
_entity_poly.pdbx_seq_one_letter_code
_entity_poly.pdbx_strand_id
1 'polypeptide(L)'
;PPAAPVRLVHLGVGNFHRAHQAWYTAHSPDADQWGIAGFTGRRRDTADALAPQDGLYTLITRSGEGDSFELIGALSAVHAASDHEAYLDYLSRSEVAVVTITVTEAAYLRGADGHLDAGLDVIVSDIEALRSDPRNPVASLPARLVAGLVARRTSGASALTILSCDNLPENGAVTKTVVQDFAALFDETLGDWINSQVDFATSMVDRITPRTTDQDRALVQQACGYVDAYPVATEPFSE
;
A
#
# COMPACT_ATOMS: atom_id res chain seq x y z
N PRO A 1 0.64 22.96 3.07
CA PRO A 1 -0.76 22.73 3.37
C PRO A 1 -0.91 21.67 4.45
N PRO A 2 -1.99 21.66 5.25
CA PRO A 2 -2.24 20.55 6.18
C PRO A 2 -2.39 19.24 5.43
N ALA A 3 -2.00 18.12 6.04
CA ALA A 3 -2.20 16.80 5.46
C ALA A 3 -3.69 16.50 5.26
N ALA A 4 -4.05 15.90 4.12
CA ALA A 4 -5.43 15.48 3.85
C ALA A 4 -5.86 14.36 4.80
N PRO A 5 -7.17 14.20 5.11
CA PRO A 5 -7.65 13.12 5.95
C PRO A 5 -7.35 11.76 5.32
N VAL A 6 -6.89 10.80 6.11
CA VAL A 6 -6.55 9.47 5.61
C VAL A 6 -7.82 8.72 5.21
N ARG A 7 -7.99 8.48 3.92
CA ARG A 7 -9.06 7.67 3.31
C ARG A 7 -8.53 6.49 2.50
N LEU A 8 -7.23 6.50 2.21
CA LEU A 8 -6.54 5.39 1.57
C LEU A 8 -5.48 4.82 2.53
N VAL A 9 -5.38 3.51 2.55
CA VAL A 9 -4.25 2.79 3.15
C VAL A 9 -3.47 2.13 2.03
N HIS A 10 -2.14 2.26 2.03
CA HIS A 10 -1.30 1.64 1.02
C HIS A 10 -0.31 0.65 1.62
N LEU A 11 -0.24 -0.57 1.03
CA LEU A 11 0.72 -1.59 1.38
C LEU A 11 1.80 -1.70 0.31
N GLY A 12 3.04 -1.40 0.66
CA GLY A 12 4.18 -1.49 -0.25
C GLY A 12 4.72 -0.14 -0.73
N VAL A 13 4.73 0.89 0.13
CA VAL A 13 5.28 2.21 -0.24
C VAL A 13 6.69 2.08 -0.79
N GLY A 14 6.82 2.30 -2.08
CA GLY A 14 8.05 2.28 -2.84
C GLY A 14 8.12 3.42 -3.86
N ASN A 15 9.06 3.34 -4.79
CA ASN A 15 9.18 4.35 -5.85
C ASN A 15 7.95 4.34 -6.76
N PHE A 16 7.50 3.14 -7.16
CA PHE A 16 6.34 3.02 -8.05
C PHE A 16 5.08 3.66 -7.44
N HIS A 17 4.71 3.28 -6.22
CA HIS A 17 3.55 3.86 -5.56
C HIS A 17 3.63 5.40 -5.49
N ARG A 18 4.78 5.95 -5.13
CA ARG A 18 4.97 7.40 -5.01
C ARG A 18 4.89 8.14 -6.35
N ALA A 19 5.37 7.51 -7.41
CA ALA A 19 5.32 8.06 -8.76
C ALA A 19 3.99 7.78 -9.47
N HIS A 20 3.13 6.90 -8.95
CA HIS A 20 1.88 6.47 -9.57
C HIS A 20 0.67 6.78 -8.70
N GLN A 21 0.21 5.89 -7.81
CA GLN A 21 -1.03 6.08 -7.06
C GLN A 21 -1.02 7.37 -6.23
N ALA A 22 0.09 7.69 -5.55
CA ALA A 22 0.20 8.90 -4.76
C ALA A 22 0.22 10.16 -5.65
N TRP A 23 0.83 10.09 -6.84
CA TRP A 23 0.79 11.16 -7.83
C TRP A 23 -0.63 11.39 -8.36
N TYR A 24 -1.35 10.32 -8.75
CA TYR A 24 -2.76 10.43 -9.18
C TYR A 24 -3.66 10.99 -8.07
N THR A 25 -3.45 10.57 -6.82
CA THR A 25 -4.18 11.11 -5.67
C THR A 25 -3.92 12.60 -5.49
N ALA A 26 -2.67 13.05 -5.63
CA ALA A 26 -2.30 14.45 -5.54
C ALA A 26 -2.91 15.32 -6.67
N HIS A 27 -3.22 14.72 -7.82
CA HIS A 27 -3.81 15.40 -9.00
C HIS A 27 -5.33 15.20 -9.11
N SER A 28 -5.95 14.53 -8.14
CA SER A 28 -7.41 14.45 -8.09
C SER A 28 -8.02 15.85 -7.87
N PRO A 29 -9.16 16.16 -8.48
CA PRO A 29 -9.87 17.44 -8.23
C PRO A 29 -10.22 17.68 -6.76
N ASP A 30 -10.33 16.60 -5.97
CA ASP A 30 -10.63 16.58 -4.54
C ASP A 30 -9.46 16.06 -3.68
N ALA A 31 -8.23 16.27 -4.13
CA ALA A 31 -7.00 15.81 -3.47
C ALA A 31 -6.91 16.19 -1.98
N ASP A 32 -7.50 17.32 -1.58
CA ASP A 32 -7.56 17.77 -0.20
C ASP A 32 -8.46 16.90 0.70
N GLN A 33 -9.27 16.01 0.11
CA GLN A 33 -10.13 15.05 0.81
C GLN A 33 -9.52 13.64 0.91
N TRP A 34 -8.40 13.36 0.22
CA TRP A 34 -7.85 12.02 0.04
C TRP A 34 -6.39 11.94 0.45
N GLY A 35 -6.15 11.64 1.72
CA GLY A 35 -4.82 11.35 2.23
C GLY A 35 -4.53 9.85 2.25
N ILE A 36 -3.27 9.49 2.11
CA ILE A 36 -2.77 8.11 2.12
C ILE A 36 -1.99 7.86 3.40
N ALA A 37 -2.35 6.81 4.16
CA ALA A 37 -1.47 6.19 5.15
C ALA A 37 -0.68 5.07 4.46
N GLY A 38 0.60 5.30 4.20
CA GLY A 38 1.45 4.35 3.51
C GLY A 38 2.24 3.47 4.46
N PHE A 39 2.24 2.16 4.22
CA PHE A 39 3.02 1.18 4.96
C PHE A 39 4.10 0.60 4.07
N THR A 40 5.35 0.55 4.54
CA THR A 40 6.46 -0.02 3.79
C THR A 40 6.30 -1.54 3.60
N GLY A 41 7.06 -2.11 2.67
CA GLY A 41 7.29 -3.56 2.62
C GLY A 41 8.24 -4.02 3.72
N ARG A 42 9.09 -5.01 3.42
CA ARG A 42 10.03 -5.60 4.41
C ARG A 42 11.02 -4.61 5.00
N ARG A 43 11.42 -3.58 4.25
CA ARG A 43 12.42 -2.59 4.65
C ARG A 43 11.74 -1.33 5.13
N ARG A 44 12.27 -0.77 6.22
CA ARG A 44 11.73 0.46 6.81
C ARG A 44 12.32 1.75 6.25
N ASP A 45 13.38 1.65 5.41
CA ASP A 45 14.15 2.79 4.90
C ASP A 45 13.27 3.93 4.34
N THR A 46 12.19 3.56 3.62
CA THR A 46 11.26 4.54 3.06
C THR A 46 10.48 5.28 4.16
N ALA A 47 10.05 4.57 5.21
CA ALA A 47 9.37 5.20 6.35
C ALA A 47 10.33 6.10 7.12
N ASP A 48 11.54 5.61 7.40
CA ASP A 48 12.58 6.37 8.12
C ASP A 48 12.98 7.65 7.39
N ALA A 49 12.91 7.66 6.05
CA ALA A 49 13.21 8.84 5.24
C ALA A 49 12.02 9.80 5.10
N LEU A 50 10.81 9.28 4.88
CA LEU A 50 9.63 10.10 4.56
C LEU A 50 8.88 10.61 5.80
N ALA A 51 8.82 9.84 6.90
CA ALA A 51 8.10 10.28 8.09
C ALA A 51 8.67 11.58 8.71
N PRO A 52 10.01 11.78 8.79
CA PRO A 52 10.56 13.05 9.29
C PRO A 52 10.28 14.27 8.41
N GLN A 53 9.89 14.07 7.14
CA GLN A 53 9.51 15.14 6.20
C GLN A 53 8.01 15.17 5.92
N ASP A 54 7.20 14.70 6.90
CA ASP A 54 5.72 14.72 6.84
C ASP A 54 5.13 14.02 5.60
N GLY A 55 5.81 12.98 5.09
CA GLY A 55 5.39 12.26 3.88
C GLY A 55 5.62 13.01 2.56
N LEU A 56 6.13 14.23 2.60
CA LEU A 56 6.45 15.02 1.41
C LEU A 56 7.65 14.44 0.66
N TYR A 57 7.61 14.49 -0.66
CA TYR A 57 8.75 14.12 -1.51
C TYR A 57 8.66 14.80 -2.87
N THR A 58 9.80 14.90 -3.53
CA THR A 58 9.90 15.45 -4.89
C THR A 58 9.78 14.35 -5.93
N LEU A 59 8.84 14.50 -6.85
CA LEU A 59 8.78 13.75 -8.09
C LEU A 59 9.65 14.44 -9.15
N ILE A 60 10.63 13.71 -9.68
CA ILE A 60 11.49 14.15 -10.77
C ILE A 60 11.02 13.47 -12.05
N THR A 61 10.35 14.19 -12.94
CA THR A 61 9.95 13.64 -14.24
C THR A 61 11.04 13.95 -15.27
N ARG A 62 11.68 12.89 -15.79
CA ARG A 62 12.77 12.98 -16.77
C ARG A 62 12.26 12.84 -18.17
N SER A 63 12.47 13.86 -19.00
CA SER A 63 12.08 13.87 -20.41
C SER A 63 13.25 14.28 -21.31
N GLY A 64 13.06 14.12 -22.62
CA GLY A 64 14.02 14.61 -23.63
C GLY A 64 14.16 16.14 -23.67
N GLU A 65 13.21 16.88 -23.07
CA GLU A 65 13.21 18.34 -22.98
C GLU A 65 13.83 18.85 -21.68
N GLY A 66 14.19 17.94 -20.76
CA GLY A 66 14.76 18.24 -19.45
C GLY A 66 13.96 17.65 -18.29
N ASP A 67 14.45 17.87 -17.08
CA ASP A 67 13.83 17.39 -15.84
C ASP A 67 12.82 18.41 -15.30
N SER A 68 11.66 17.96 -14.85
CA SER A 68 10.72 18.76 -14.08
C SER A 68 10.61 18.23 -12.65
N PHE A 69 10.29 19.11 -11.71
CA PHE A 69 10.26 18.83 -10.28
C PHE A 69 8.92 19.23 -9.70
N GLU A 70 8.31 18.29 -8.98
CA GLU A 70 7.01 18.50 -8.34
C GLU A 70 7.05 18.00 -6.90
N LEU A 71 6.57 18.81 -5.95
CA LEU A 71 6.43 18.41 -4.55
C LEU A 71 5.08 17.69 -4.35
N ILE A 72 5.13 16.42 -4.00
CA ILE A 72 3.95 15.58 -3.78
C ILE A 72 3.66 15.49 -2.28
N GLY A 73 2.41 15.70 -1.89
CA GLY A 73 1.93 15.70 -0.50
C GLY A 73 0.74 14.78 -0.23
N ALA A 74 0.51 13.76 -1.07
CA ALA A 74 -0.61 12.83 -0.88
C ALA A 74 -0.41 11.85 0.28
N LEU A 75 0.85 11.60 0.72
CA LEU A 75 1.14 10.76 1.87
C LEU A 75 0.91 11.56 3.16
N SER A 76 -0.24 11.37 3.81
CA SER A 76 -0.56 12.01 5.09
C SER A 76 0.10 11.34 6.29
N ALA A 77 0.51 10.07 6.15
CA ALA A 77 1.30 9.33 7.12
C ALA A 77 2.13 8.24 6.44
N VAL A 78 3.31 7.95 6.98
CA VAL A 78 4.18 6.87 6.50
C VAL A 78 4.65 6.03 7.67
N HIS A 79 4.44 4.73 7.60
CA HIS A 79 4.70 3.75 8.63
C HIS A 79 5.61 2.64 8.14
N ALA A 80 6.38 2.07 9.05
CA ALA A 80 7.04 0.79 8.79
C ALA A 80 6.01 -0.36 8.72
N ALA A 81 6.34 -1.45 8.03
CA ALA A 81 5.50 -2.65 8.02
C ALA A 81 5.25 -3.23 9.42
N SER A 82 6.19 -3.01 10.35
CA SER A 82 6.08 -3.43 11.76
C SER A 82 5.06 -2.65 12.59
N ASP A 83 4.57 -1.51 12.09
CA ASP A 83 3.59 -0.68 12.80
C ASP A 83 2.18 -1.27 12.62
N HIS A 84 2.04 -2.53 13.04
CA HIS A 84 0.84 -3.35 12.83
C HIS A 84 -0.39 -2.75 13.51
N GLU A 85 -0.26 -2.24 14.73
CA GLU A 85 -1.35 -1.60 15.46
C GLU A 85 -1.88 -0.37 14.71
N ALA A 86 -1.02 0.49 14.19
CA ALA A 86 -1.43 1.64 13.40
C ALA A 86 -2.19 1.19 12.14
N TYR A 87 -1.78 0.09 11.49
CA TYR A 87 -2.48 -0.47 10.35
C TYR A 87 -3.89 -0.92 10.72
N LEU A 88 -4.06 -1.69 11.80
CA LEU A 88 -5.38 -2.14 12.28
C LEU A 88 -6.27 -0.97 12.66
N ASP A 89 -5.72 0.07 13.29
CA ASP A 89 -6.45 1.27 13.66
C ASP A 89 -6.98 2.04 12.43
N TYR A 90 -6.19 2.16 11.35
CA TYR A 90 -6.70 2.73 10.10
C TYR A 90 -7.81 1.88 9.50
N LEU A 91 -7.64 0.57 9.41
CA LEU A 91 -8.66 -0.32 8.84
C LEU A 91 -9.95 -0.35 9.66
N SER A 92 -9.90 -0.02 10.95
CA SER A 92 -11.07 0.08 11.83
C SER A 92 -11.90 1.35 11.61
N ARG A 93 -11.43 2.31 10.79
CA ARG A 93 -12.12 3.59 10.56
C ARG A 93 -13.02 3.51 9.33
N SER A 94 -14.25 4.00 9.46
CA SER A 94 -15.21 4.06 8.34
C SER A 94 -14.79 5.03 7.23
N GLU A 95 -13.96 6.02 7.54
CA GLU A 95 -13.42 6.99 6.58
C GLU A 95 -12.43 6.37 5.60
N VAL A 96 -11.75 5.30 5.99
CA VAL A 96 -10.87 4.55 5.09
C VAL A 96 -11.73 3.76 4.12
N ALA A 97 -11.69 4.13 2.85
CA ALA A 97 -12.52 3.56 1.79
C ALA A 97 -11.76 2.57 0.88
N VAL A 98 -10.45 2.73 0.75
CA VAL A 98 -9.64 1.95 -0.19
C VAL A 98 -8.35 1.48 0.45
N VAL A 99 -7.99 0.22 0.20
CA VAL A 99 -6.64 -0.32 0.41
C VAL A 99 -6.00 -0.54 -0.94
N THR A 100 -4.87 0.11 -1.21
CA THR A 100 -4.07 -0.14 -2.42
C THR A 100 -2.84 -0.97 -2.10
N ILE A 101 -2.39 -1.80 -3.05
CA ILE A 101 -1.29 -2.75 -2.86
C ILE A 101 -0.31 -2.63 -4.02
N THR A 102 0.98 -2.49 -3.72
CA THR A 102 2.07 -2.66 -4.69
C THR A 102 3.09 -3.64 -4.12
N VAL A 103 3.01 -4.88 -4.52
CA VAL A 103 3.85 -5.98 -4.06
C VAL A 103 4.38 -6.78 -5.25
N THR A 104 5.35 -7.65 -5.01
CA THR A 104 5.77 -8.61 -6.02
C THR A 104 4.82 -9.82 -6.06
N GLU A 105 4.74 -10.51 -7.19
CA GLU A 105 3.91 -11.72 -7.35
C GLU A 105 4.14 -12.75 -6.23
N ALA A 106 5.39 -12.94 -5.81
CA ALA A 106 5.75 -13.87 -4.74
C ALA A 106 5.09 -13.53 -3.38
N ALA A 107 4.61 -12.30 -3.16
CA ALA A 107 3.96 -11.92 -1.91
C ALA A 107 2.55 -12.51 -1.74
N TYR A 108 1.93 -12.95 -2.83
CA TYR A 108 0.63 -13.60 -2.79
C TYR A 108 0.69 -15.05 -2.27
N LEU A 109 1.87 -15.65 -2.23
CA LEU A 109 2.13 -16.98 -1.66
C LEU A 109 1.21 -18.08 -2.25
N ARG A 110 1.05 -18.05 -3.58
CA ARG A 110 0.20 -19.00 -4.31
C ARG A 110 0.93 -20.29 -4.63
N GLY A 111 0.21 -21.40 -4.52
CA GLY A 111 0.59 -22.69 -5.09
C GLY A 111 0.42 -22.73 -6.63
N ALA A 112 0.81 -23.84 -7.24
CA ALA A 112 0.69 -24.05 -8.69
C ALA A 112 -0.78 -24.12 -9.17
N ASP A 113 -1.72 -24.36 -8.28
CA ASP A 113 -3.16 -24.39 -8.52
C ASP A 113 -3.81 -22.99 -8.51
N GLY A 114 -3.03 -21.93 -8.21
CA GLY A 114 -3.50 -20.57 -8.14
C GLY A 114 -4.10 -20.15 -6.78
N HIS A 115 -4.26 -21.08 -5.86
CA HIS A 115 -4.74 -20.84 -4.49
C HIS A 115 -3.61 -20.52 -3.53
N LEU A 116 -3.95 -20.07 -2.33
CA LEU A 116 -2.98 -19.84 -1.25
C LEU A 116 -2.26 -21.17 -0.91
N ASP A 117 -0.94 -21.16 -0.87
CA ASP A 117 -0.17 -22.29 -0.36
C ASP A 117 -0.22 -22.33 1.17
N ALA A 118 -1.24 -23.00 1.69
CA ALA A 118 -1.49 -23.15 3.12
C ALA A 118 -0.41 -23.97 3.86
N GLY A 119 0.47 -24.67 3.14
CA GLY A 119 1.56 -25.46 3.71
C GLY A 119 2.82 -24.66 4.04
N LEU A 120 2.88 -23.40 3.65
CA LEU A 120 4.03 -22.55 3.97
C LEU A 120 4.10 -22.21 5.46
N ASP A 121 5.28 -22.35 6.07
CA ASP A 121 5.52 -22.07 7.50
C ASP A 121 5.01 -20.69 7.93
N VAL A 122 5.18 -19.68 7.07
CA VAL A 122 4.71 -18.31 7.35
C VAL A 122 3.18 -18.24 7.44
N ILE A 123 2.46 -18.99 6.61
CA ILE A 123 0.98 -19.04 6.64
C ILE A 123 0.50 -19.75 7.91
N VAL A 124 1.12 -20.89 8.24
CA VAL A 124 0.80 -21.63 9.46
C VAL A 124 1.02 -20.75 10.69
N SER A 125 2.17 -20.09 10.79
CA SER A 125 2.50 -19.20 11.90
C SER A 125 1.55 -18.01 12.01
N ASP A 126 1.16 -17.41 10.88
CA ASP A 126 0.24 -16.26 10.86
C ASP A 126 -1.17 -16.67 11.30
N ILE A 127 -1.65 -17.86 10.89
CA ILE A 127 -2.94 -18.40 11.34
C ILE A 127 -2.94 -18.63 12.86
N GLU A 128 -1.87 -19.23 13.40
CA GLU A 128 -1.72 -19.45 14.84
C GLU A 128 -1.69 -18.13 15.62
N ALA A 129 -0.96 -17.14 15.10
CA ALA A 129 -0.90 -15.81 15.70
C ALA A 129 -2.29 -15.18 15.80
N LEU A 130 -3.04 -15.12 14.67
CA LEU A 130 -4.37 -14.52 14.63
C LEU A 130 -5.43 -15.30 15.44
N ARG A 131 -5.32 -16.62 15.52
CA ARG A 131 -6.20 -17.43 16.38
C ARG A 131 -5.95 -17.20 17.87
N SER A 132 -4.69 -16.90 18.24
CA SER A 132 -4.34 -16.55 19.62
C SER A 132 -4.86 -15.15 20.00
N ASP A 133 -4.64 -14.16 19.15
CA ASP A 133 -5.21 -12.81 19.27
C ASP A 133 -5.31 -12.22 17.84
N PRO A 134 -6.52 -11.82 17.39
CA PRO A 134 -6.71 -11.19 16.08
C PRO A 134 -5.90 -9.90 15.85
N ARG A 135 -5.33 -9.31 16.90
CA ARG A 135 -4.46 -8.13 16.82
C ARG A 135 -2.98 -8.47 16.77
N ASN A 136 -2.60 -9.74 16.85
CA ASN A 136 -1.19 -10.12 16.78
C ASN A 136 -0.56 -9.74 15.43
N PRO A 137 0.70 -9.30 15.44
CA PRO A 137 1.44 -9.04 14.21
C PRO A 137 1.58 -10.29 13.34
N VAL A 138 1.43 -10.10 12.04
CA VAL A 138 1.55 -11.14 11.02
C VAL A 138 2.55 -10.72 9.94
N ALA A 139 3.11 -11.70 9.24
CA ALA A 139 4.21 -11.48 8.30
C ALA A 139 3.77 -11.47 6.83
N SER A 140 2.81 -12.32 6.45
CA SER A 140 2.39 -12.47 5.06
C SER A 140 1.38 -11.41 4.63
N LEU A 141 1.32 -11.10 3.33
CA LEU A 141 0.33 -10.19 2.76
C LEU A 141 -1.11 -10.69 2.97
N PRO A 142 -1.45 -11.98 2.67
CA PRO A 142 -2.80 -12.49 2.91
C PRO A 142 -3.24 -12.35 4.37
N ALA A 143 -2.38 -12.71 5.31
CA ALA A 143 -2.67 -12.59 6.74
C ALA A 143 -2.84 -11.12 7.15
N ARG A 144 -2.01 -10.22 6.64
CA ARG A 144 -2.12 -8.78 6.94
C ARG A 144 -3.44 -8.20 6.46
N LEU A 145 -3.86 -8.55 5.24
CA LEU A 145 -5.16 -8.12 4.71
C LEU A 145 -6.29 -8.67 5.57
N VAL A 146 -6.26 -9.97 5.91
CA VAL A 146 -7.28 -10.59 6.76
C VAL A 146 -7.31 -9.98 8.16
N ALA A 147 -6.17 -9.71 8.80
CA ALA A 147 -6.12 -9.03 10.10
C ALA A 147 -6.80 -7.66 10.05
N GLY A 148 -6.52 -6.86 9.01
CA GLY A 148 -7.20 -5.57 8.79
C GLY A 148 -8.70 -5.71 8.58
N LEU A 149 -9.15 -6.73 7.83
CA LEU A 149 -10.57 -7.00 7.60
C LEU A 149 -11.28 -7.49 8.88
N VAL A 150 -10.61 -8.26 9.73
CA VAL A 150 -11.12 -8.65 11.06
C VAL A 150 -11.30 -7.42 11.95
N ALA A 151 -10.31 -6.54 12.00
CA ALA A 151 -10.39 -5.29 12.77
C ALA A 151 -11.56 -4.42 12.26
N ARG A 152 -11.73 -4.33 10.94
CA ARG A 152 -12.83 -3.60 10.30
C ARG A 152 -14.20 -4.19 10.62
N ARG A 153 -14.36 -5.51 10.50
CA ARG A 153 -15.60 -6.22 10.88
C ARG A 153 -15.95 -5.97 12.35
N THR A 154 -14.94 -6.07 13.21
CA THR A 154 -15.10 -5.90 14.66
C THR A 154 -15.52 -4.48 15.04
N SER A 155 -15.01 -3.46 14.36
CA SER A 155 -15.37 -2.05 14.59
C SER A 155 -16.71 -1.66 13.98
N GLY A 156 -17.30 -2.48 13.10
CA GLY A 156 -18.51 -2.16 12.36
C GLY A 156 -18.30 -1.08 11.29
N ALA A 157 -17.08 -0.88 10.81
CA ALA A 157 -16.79 0.09 9.77
C ALA A 157 -17.42 -0.31 8.42
N SER A 158 -17.64 0.69 7.56
CA SER A 158 -18.32 0.55 6.25
C SER A 158 -17.57 -0.33 5.25
N ALA A 159 -18.19 -0.64 4.10
CA ALA A 159 -17.59 -1.40 3.00
C ALA A 159 -16.22 -0.84 2.58
N LEU A 160 -15.38 -1.69 2.00
CA LEU A 160 -13.99 -1.38 1.62
C LEU A 160 -13.71 -1.89 0.20
N THR A 161 -12.92 -1.13 -0.56
CA THR A 161 -12.33 -1.63 -1.80
C THR A 161 -10.85 -1.96 -1.58
N ILE A 162 -10.42 -3.14 -2.03
CA ILE A 162 -9.01 -3.50 -2.14
C ILE A 162 -8.64 -3.41 -3.62
N LEU A 163 -7.68 -2.54 -3.94
CA LEU A 163 -7.20 -2.28 -5.29
C LEU A 163 -5.75 -2.74 -5.41
N SER A 164 -5.53 -3.83 -6.12
CA SER A 164 -4.18 -4.29 -6.45
C SER A 164 -3.61 -3.44 -7.58
N CYS A 165 -2.40 -2.92 -7.37
CA CYS A 165 -1.68 -2.04 -8.31
C CYS A 165 -0.30 -2.62 -8.66
N ASP A 166 -0.19 -3.92 -8.72
CA ASP A 166 1.00 -4.65 -9.17
C ASP A 166 0.86 -5.14 -10.62
N ASN A 167 1.97 -5.54 -11.20
CA ASN A 167 2.02 -5.98 -12.60
C ASN A 167 1.67 -7.48 -12.75
N LEU A 168 0.57 -7.90 -12.13
CA LEU A 168 0.04 -9.26 -12.24
C LEU A 168 -1.30 -9.23 -12.99
N PRO A 169 -1.50 -10.02 -14.06
CA PRO A 169 -2.80 -10.12 -14.72
C PRO A 169 -3.91 -10.50 -13.74
N GLU A 170 -5.05 -9.85 -13.85
CA GLU A 170 -6.21 -10.07 -12.97
C GLU A 170 -5.89 -10.01 -11.47
N ASN A 171 -4.99 -9.10 -11.09
CA ASN A 171 -4.46 -8.96 -9.75
C ASN A 171 -5.54 -8.82 -8.65
N GLY A 172 -6.67 -8.19 -8.94
CA GLY A 172 -7.80 -8.12 -8.03
C GLY A 172 -8.43 -9.49 -7.74
N ALA A 173 -8.62 -10.33 -8.78
CA ALA A 173 -9.13 -11.69 -8.61
C ALA A 173 -8.14 -12.57 -7.84
N VAL A 174 -6.85 -12.44 -8.13
CA VAL A 174 -5.78 -13.13 -7.38
C VAL A 174 -5.80 -12.73 -5.90
N THR A 175 -5.89 -11.44 -5.61
CA THR A 175 -5.96 -10.94 -4.22
C THR A 175 -7.19 -11.48 -3.51
N LYS A 176 -8.36 -11.45 -4.17
CA LYS A 176 -9.59 -12.03 -3.63
C LYS A 176 -9.41 -13.49 -3.24
N THR A 177 -8.85 -14.30 -4.15
CA THR A 177 -8.65 -15.74 -3.93
C THR A 177 -7.79 -15.99 -2.69
N VAL A 178 -6.59 -15.41 -2.60
CA VAL A 178 -5.70 -15.68 -1.47
C VAL A 178 -6.23 -15.13 -0.13
N VAL A 179 -6.98 -14.03 -0.16
CA VAL A 179 -7.63 -13.47 1.04
C VAL A 179 -8.75 -14.39 1.51
N GLN A 180 -9.57 -14.90 0.60
CA GLN A 180 -10.64 -15.84 0.94
C GLN A 180 -10.12 -17.18 1.44
N ASP A 181 -9.09 -17.72 0.78
CA ASP A 181 -8.43 -18.95 1.21
C ASP A 181 -7.87 -18.81 2.63
N PHE A 182 -7.17 -17.72 2.92
CA PHE A 182 -6.67 -17.44 4.26
C PHE A 182 -7.80 -17.25 5.28
N ALA A 183 -8.85 -16.52 4.91
CA ALA A 183 -10.00 -16.29 5.77
C ALA A 183 -10.69 -17.61 6.14
N ALA A 184 -10.88 -18.53 5.18
CA ALA A 184 -11.46 -19.87 5.43
C ALA A 184 -10.63 -20.71 6.40
N LEU A 185 -9.29 -20.58 6.35
CA LEU A 185 -8.39 -21.25 7.29
C LEU A 185 -8.44 -20.65 8.70
N PHE A 186 -8.77 -19.38 8.81
CA PHE A 186 -8.79 -18.64 10.08
C PHE A 186 -10.17 -18.65 10.76
N ASP A 187 -11.22 -18.25 10.04
CA ASP A 187 -12.61 -18.09 10.53
C ASP A 187 -13.59 -18.32 9.36
N GLU A 188 -14.30 -19.44 9.37
CA GLU A 188 -15.24 -19.82 8.30
C GLU A 188 -16.33 -18.77 8.04
N THR A 189 -16.70 -17.97 9.04
CA THR A 189 -17.72 -16.92 8.91
C THR A 189 -17.23 -15.63 8.26
N LEU A 190 -15.90 -15.46 8.18
CA LEU A 190 -15.29 -14.24 7.65
C LEU A 190 -15.45 -14.15 6.12
N GLY A 191 -15.46 -15.29 5.42
CA GLY A 191 -15.59 -15.35 3.96
C GLY A 191 -16.90 -14.72 3.46
N ASP A 192 -18.02 -15.00 4.10
CA ASP A 192 -19.33 -14.44 3.75
C ASP A 192 -19.37 -12.93 4.00
N TRP A 193 -18.77 -12.46 5.11
CA TRP A 193 -18.65 -11.04 5.39
C TRP A 193 -17.79 -10.33 4.35
N ILE A 194 -16.64 -10.90 3.98
CA ILE A 194 -15.76 -10.37 2.92
C ILE A 194 -16.54 -10.24 1.61
N ASN A 195 -17.29 -11.27 1.21
CA ASN A 195 -18.07 -11.24 -0.04
C ASN A 195 -19.14 -10.14 -0.05
N SER A 196 -19.67 -9.76 1.11
CA SER A 196 -20.72 -8.75 1.22
C SER A 196 -20.21 -7.32 1.43
N GLN A 197 -18.98 -7.13 1.93
CA GLN A 197 -18.47 -5.85 2.39
C GLN A 197 -17.17 -5.41 1.71
N VAL A 198 -16.53 -6.29 0.92
CA VAL A 198 -15.22 -5.99 0.33
C VAL A 198 -15.25 -6.22 -1.17
N ASP A 199 -15.00 -5.16 -1.92
CA ASP A 199 -14.75 -5.25 -3.36
C ASP A 199 -13.25 -5.43 -3.65
N PHE A 200 -12.94 -6.27 -4.64
CA PHE A 200 -11.57 -6.49 -5.12
C PHE A 200 -11.46 -5.96 -6.54
N ALA A 201 -10.80 -4.85 -6.70
CA ALA A 201 -10.63 -4.21 -8.00
C ALA A 201 -9.31 -4.62 -8.66
N THR A 202 -9.37 -4.84 -9.97
CA THR A 202 -8.21 -5.08 -10.81
C THR A 202 -7.75 -3.75 -11.42
N SER A 203 -6.43 -3.54 -11.47
CA SER A 203 -5.85 -2.46 -12.25
C SER A 203 -4.77 -2.98 -13.20
N MET A 204 -4.54 -2.26 -14.27
CA MET A 204 -3.34 -2.36 -15.08
C MET A 204 -2.56 -1.07 -14.87
N VAL A 205 -1.28 -1.19 -14.58
CA VAL A 205 -0.44 -0.05 -14.22
C VAL A 205 0.91 -0.16 -14.93
N ASP A 206 1.40 0.97 -15.42
CA ASP A 206 2.75 1.06 -15.97
C ASP A 206 3.35 2.45 -15.74
N ARG A 207 4.57 2.46 -15.22
CA ARG A 207 5.44 3.65 -15.12
C ARG A 207 6.85 3.23 -14.75
N ILE A 208 7.85 3.70 -15.45
CA ILE A 208 9.24 3.43 -15.11
C ILE A 208 9.66 4.31 -13.92
N THR A 209 10.12 3.65 -12.85
CA THR A 209 10.55 4.31 -11.62
C THR A 209 11.88 3.73 -11.14
N PRO A 210 13.00 4.27 -11.61
CA PRO A 210 14.32 3.79 -11.22
C PRO A 210 14.59 4.01 -9.73
N ARG A 211 15.56 3.29 -9.20
CA ARG A 211 15.97 3.45 -7.80
C ARG A 211 16.56 4.86 -7.59
N THR A 212 16.13 5.52 -6.53
CA THR A 212 16.65 6.81 -6.09
C THR A 212 18.15 6.75 -5.81
N THR A 213 18.88 7.73 -6.32
CA THR A 213 20.33 7.84 -6.19
C THR A 213 20.73 9.09 -5.40
N ASP A 214 22.01 9.19 -4.99
CA ASP A 214 22.54 10.41 -4.37
C ASP A 214 22.55 11.58 -5.35
N GLN A 215 22.69 11.30 -6.66
CA GLN A 215 22.58 12.32 -7.70
C GLN A 215 21.17 12.91 -7.77
N ASP A 216 20.12 12.12 -7.59
CA ASP A 216 18.74 12.62 -7.55
C ASP A 216 18.52 13.57 -6.38
N ARG A 217 19.06 13.22 -5.20
CA ARG A 217 19.00 14.09 -4.01
C ARG A 217 19.74 15.42 -4.22
N ALA A 218 20.94 15.35 -4.77
CA ALA A 218 21.73 16.55 -5.09
C ALA A 218 21.04 17.42 -6.15
N LEU A 219 20.44 16.79 -7.16
CA LEU A 219 19.71 17.49 -8.22
C LEU A 219 18.49 18.25 -7.66
N VAL A 220 17.69 17.62 -6.79
CA VAL A 220 16.55 18.30 -6.13
C VAL A 220 17.05 19.47 -5.29
N GLN A 221 18.10 19.31 -4.49
CA GLN A 221 18.65 20.37 -3.68
C GLN A 221 19.12 21.55 -4.54
N GLN A 222 19.77 21.28 -5.68
CA GLN A 222 20.23 22.32 -6.59
C GLN A 222 19.08 23.03 -7.30
N ALA A 223 18.06 22.29 -7.78
CA ALA A 223 16.98 22.84 -8.59
C ALA A 223 15.89 23.49 -7.74
N CYS A 224 15.57 22.92 -6.58
CA CYS A 224 14.43 23.33 -5.75
C CYS A 224 14.84 24.13 -4.50
N GLY A 225 16.11 24.11 -4.09
CA GLY A 225 16.61 24.87 -2.95
C GLY A 225 16.29 24.29 -1.57
N TYR A 226 15.76 23.05 -1.51
CA TYR A 226 15.52 22.31 -0.27
C TYR A 226 16.11 20.90 -0.33
N VAL A 227 16.25 20.28 0.83
CA VAL A 227 16.72 18.89 0.96
C VAL A 227 15.54 17.95 0.97
N ASP A 228 15.55 16.95 0.09
CA ASP A 228 14.63 15.81 0.09
C ASP A 228 15.43 14.53 0.30
N ALA A 229 15.19 13.84 1.41
CA ALA A 229 15.90 12.60 1.74
C ALA A 229 15.54 11.44 0.79
N TYR A 230 14.36 11.49 0.16
CA TYR A 230 13.87 10.35 -0.62
C TYR A 230 13.04 10.74 -1.86
N PRO A 231 13.58 11.58 -2.76
CA PRO A 231 12.89 11.92 -4.01
C PRO A 231 12.66 10.67 -4.85
N VAL A 232 11.78 10.75 -5.84
CA VAL A 232 11.56 9.66 -6.79
C VAL A 232 11.66 10.17 -8.22
N ALA A 233 12.44 9.46 -9.06
CA ALA A 233 12.55 9.75 -10.48
C ALA A 233 11.59 8.86 -11.28
N THR A 234 11.04 9.43 -12.35
CA THR A 234 10.11 8.73 -13.25
C THR A 234 10.21 9.29 -14.68
N GLU A 235 9.56 8.60 -15.60
CA GLU A 235 9.29 9.06 -16.96
C GLU A 235 7.97 9.86 -17.05
N PRO A 236 7.71 10.58 -18.15
CA PRO A 236 6.43 11.31 -18.34
C PRO A 236 5.22 10.38 -18.49
N PHE A 237 5.41 9.17 -19.05
CA PHE A 237 4.34 8.20 -19.27
C PHE A 237 3.84 7.61 -17.94
N SER A 238 2.53 7.41 -17.85
CA SER A 238 1.89 6.68 -16.75
C SER A 238 0.56 6.08 -17.21
N GLU A 239 0.33 4.83 -16.86
CA GLU A 239 -0.91 4.08 -17.07
C GLU A 239 -1.31 3.34 -15.80
#